data_7241643f49a81c7416e74a9689ffc9e8
#
_entry.id   7241643f49a81c7416e74a9689ffc9e8
#
_cell.length_a   1.000
_cell.length_b   1.000
_cell.length_c   1.000
_cell.angle_alpha   90.00
_cell.angle_beta   90.00
_cell.angle_gamma   90.00
#
_symmetry.space_group_name_H-M   'P 1'
#
loop_
_entity.id
_entity.type
_entity.pdbx_description
1 polymer ?
#
loop_
_entity_poly.entity_id
_entity_poly.type
_entity_poly.pdbx_seq_one_letter_code
_entity_poly.pdbx_strand_id
1 'polypeptide(L)'
;MEVLIVDPKKWRIHNDKGSKRVIVTKELPGDRWLKFLTEADCRIEICTSTEVLSSEEIKAAFGDRCNAAIGQVTESWGDDLFAALKKAGGTAYSNYAVGFDNVDVAAATKHGIPVGNTPEVLTETTAQMAVALTFAAARRVGEAERFLRDGKYHVWLPTMFLGNLLWRKTLGVIGAGRIGSAYARMMVEGHKMNLIYYSLHPNTDLENYISRYNEFLTAQGQPPVSCRQAETVEELLQEADCVSIHTILDESTHHLIDAQRLALMKNSAILVNTSRGPVVDEAALVAHCQKNPDFKAALDVFEDEPEMKPGLVDLENVVIVPHIASATSWTRQGMATLAAANVAAMLRGYPAWQRPDIGPFLEGDAPKAAPSILNADALGIPIFEDSV
;
A
#
# COMPACT_ATOMS: atom_id res chain seq x y z
N MET A 1 35.13 -15.35 11.38
CA MET A 1 33.86 -14.67 11.63
C MET A 1 34.17 -13.20 11.66
N GLU A 2 34.04 -12.51 10.52
CA GLU A 2 34.17 -11.06 10.48
C GLU A 2 32.99 -10.46 11.27
N VAL A 3 33.30 -9.68 12.29
CA VAL A 3 32.30 -8.88 12.99
C VAL A 3 31.90 -7.78 12.03
N LEU A 4 30.69 -7.86 11.44
CA LEU A 4 30.11 -6.78 10.67
C LEU A 4 29.98 -5.55 11.59
N ILE A 5 30.94 -4.63 11.46
CA ILE A 5 30.89 -3.36 12.17
C ILE A 5 29.86 -2.50 11.43
N VAL A 6 28.75 -2.21 12.09
CA VAL A 6 27.76 -1.24 11.59
C VAL A 6 28.50 0.08 11.35
N ASP A 7 28.50 0.57 10.11
CA ASP A 7 29.15 1.84 9.79
C ASP A 7 28.45 2.98 10.55
N PRO A 8 29.09 3.59 11.55
CA PRO A 8 28.45 4.62 12.37
C PRO A 8 28.07 5.88 11.57
N LYS A 9 28.60 6.05 10.35
CA LYS A 9 28.22 7.16 9.45
C LYS A 9 26.84 6.98 8.80
N LYS A 10 26.30 5.76 8.83
CA LYS A 10 24.97 5.45 8.28
C LYS A 10 23.83 5.63 9.31
N TRP A 11 24.14 5.99 10.56
CA TRP A 11 23.16 6.03 11.63
C TRP A 11 23.13 7.39 12.35
N ARG A 12 21.93 7.98 12.43
CA ARG A 12 21.65 9.18 13.21
C ARG A 12 20.98 8.78 14.51
N ILE A 13 21.42 9.38 15.62
CA ILE A 13 20.85 9.12 16.95
C ILE A 13 19.96 10.29 17.34
N HIS A 14 18.75 9.99 17.79
CA HIS A 14 17.83 10.93 18.43
C HIS A 14 17.55 10.46 19.84
N ASN A 15 17.48 11.39 20.81
CA ASN A 15 17.32 11.12 22.25
C ASN A 15 18.34 10.08 22.77
N ASP A 16 19.60 10.42 22.74
CA ASP A 16 20.76 9.57 23.11
C ASP A 16 20.73 9.02 24.54
N LYS A 17 19.97 9.69 25.45
CA LYS A 17 19.82 9.32 26.86
C LYS A 17 18.65 8.37 27.11
N GLY A 18 17.81 8.06 26.14
CA GLY A 18 16.70 7.12 26.29
C GLY A 18 17.15 5.74 26.75
N SER A 19 16.44 5.15 27.71
CA SER A 19 16.82 3.88 28.33
C SER A 19 16.49 2.66 27.45
N LYS A 20 15.55 2.79 26.50
CA LYS A 20 15.12 1.75 25.57
C LYS A 20 15.68 2.03 24.17
N ARG A 21 16.42 1.09 23.60
CA ARG A 21 17.01 1.28 22.29
C ARG A 21 16.07 0.80 21.18
N VAL A 22 15.76 1.68 20.22
CA VAL A 22 14.90 1.42 19.07
C VAL A 22 15.67 1.67 17.78
N ILE A 23 15.65 0.69 16.86
CA ILE A 23 16.22 0.80 15.52
C ILE A 23 15.12 1.17 14.53
N VAL A 24 15.39 2.14 13.66
CA VAL A 24 14.54 2.53 12.54
C VAL A 24 15.35 2.37 11.25
N THR A 25 14.98 1.43 10.40
CA THR A 25 15.81 0.98 9.27
C THR A 25 15.89 1.98 8.12
N LYS A 26 15.05 3.01 8.13
CA LYS A 26 15.08 4.16 7.21
C LYS A 26 14.65 5.43 7.92
N GLU A 27 15.10 6.56 7.40
CA GLU A 27 14.59 7.86 7.84
C GLU A 27 13.09 8.01 7.51
N LEU A 28 12.30 8.42 8.50
CA LEU A 28 10.85 8.61 8.36
C LEU A 28 10.52 10.12 8.33
N PRO A 29 9.50 10.53 7.58
CA PRO A 29 9.12 11.94 7.48
C PRO A 29 8.35 12.45 8.70
N GLY A 30 8.48 13.75 8.97
CA GLY A 30 7.81 14.44 10.07
C GLY A 30 8.48 14.22 11.42
N ASP A 31 7.95 14.89 12.46
CA ASP A 31 8.58 14.90 13.78
C ASP A 31 7.71 14.25 14.87
N ARG A 32 6.40 14.08 14.63
CA ARG A 32 5.46 13.55 15.62
C ARG A 32 5.85 12.13 16.08
N TRP A 33 6.32 11.29 15.18
CA TRP A 33 6.78 9.95 15.47
C TRP A 33 7.98 9.91 16.42
N LEU A 34 8.91 10.88 16.31
CA LEU A 34 10.04 11.03 17.23
C LEU A 34 9.55 11.37 18.63
N LYS A 35 8.50 12.22 18.75
CA LYS A 35 7.89 12.58 20.02
C LYS A 35 7.34 11.33 20.73
N PHE A 36 6.58 10.46 20.04
CA PHE A 36 6.05 9.22 20.62
C PHE A 36 7.13 8.35 21.24
N LEU A 37 8.22 8.13 20.50
CA LEU A 37 9.33 7.29 20.97
C LEU A 37 10.14 7.98 22.08
N THR A 38 10.36 9.29 22.00
CA THR A 38 11.06 10.05 23.04
C THR A 38 10.29 10.03 24.34
N GLU A 39 8.97 10.23 24.31
CA GLU A 39 8.10 10.15 25.48
C GLU A 39 8.01 8.72 26.06
N ALA A 40 8.30 7.69 25.25
CA ALA A 40 8.44 6.30 25.69
C ALA A 40 9.86 5.98 26.23
N ASP A 41 10.70 7.00 26.44
CA ASP A 41 12.07 6.89 26.93
C ASP A 41 12.96 6.06 25.98
N CYS A 42 12.77 6.26 24.66
CA CYS A 42 13.54 5.55 23.63
C CYS A 42 14.75 6.37 23.16
N ARG A 43 15.91 5.71 23.11
CA ARG A 43 17.04 6.10 22.25
C ARG A 43 16.75 5.59 20.85
N ILE A 44 16.65 6.48 19.89
CA ILE A 44 16.22 6.17 18.52
C ILE A 44 17.44 6.21 17.60
N GLU A 45 17.76 5.09 16.99
CA GLU A 45 18.84 4.98 16.00
C GLU A 45 18.26 4.80 14.61
N ILE A 46 18.45 5.77 13.74
CA ILE A 46 17.82 5.91 12.45
C ILE A 46 18.83 5.69 11.35
N CYS A 47 18.60 4.72 10.48
CA CYS A 47 19.44 4.51 9.30
C CYS A 47 19.17 5.61 8.27
N THR A 48 20.22 6.29 7.84
CA THR A 48 20.19 7.37 6.84
C THR A 48 20.57 6.91 5.43
N SER A 49 20.94 5.63 5.28
CA SER A 49 21.23 5.04 3.96
C SER A 49 19.98 4.94 3.11
N THR A 50 20.08 5.24 1.82
CA THR A 50 19.01 5.01 0.83
C THR A 50 18.97 3.57 0.33
N GLU A 51 20.03 2.79 0.53
CA GLU A 51 20.12 1.39 0.13
C GLU A 51 19.29 0.49 1.06
N VAL A 52 18.67 -0.57 0.52
CA VAL A 52 17.99 -1.58 1.33
C VAL A 52 19.00 -2.28 2.22
N LEU A 53 18.70 -2.38 3.51
CA LEU A 53 19.52 -3.13 4.45
C LEU A 53 19.29 -4.63 4.26
N SER A 54 20.39 -5.38 4.19
CA SER A 54 20.33 -6.84 4.26
C SER A 54 19.94 -7.33 5.67
N SER A 55 19.42 -8.55 5.78
CA SER A 55 19.13 -9.18 7.07
C SER A 55 20.32 -9.18 8.00
N GLU A 56 21.55 -9.37 7.47
CA GLU A 56 22.77 -9.37 8.29
C GLU A 56 23.12 -7.97 8.80
N GLU A 57 22.90 -6.92 8.01
CA GLU A 57 23.08 -5.53 8.46
C GLU A 57 22.05 -5.15 9.54
N ILE A 58 20.80 -5.60 9.39
CA ILE A 58 19.76 -5.38 10.40
C ILE A 58 20.09 -6.11 11.71
N LYS A 59 20.53 -7.37 11.64
CA LYS A 59 21.01 -8.15 12.81
C LYS A 59 22.20 -7.48 13.49
N ALA A 60 23.16 -7.01 12.71
CA ALA A 60 24.31 -6.28 13.24
C ALA A 60 23.88 -4.97 13.94
N ALA A 61 22.88 -4.27 13.38
CA ALA A 61 22.32 -3.05 13.98
C ALA A 61 21.62 -3.32 15.32
N PHE A 62 21.05 -4.50 15.57
CA PHE A 62 20.49 -4.83 16.89
C PHE A 62 21.58 -4.87 17.96
N GLY A 63 22.79 -5.36 17.64
CA GLY A 63 23.87 -5.52 18.63
C GLY A 63 23.44 -6.39 19.81
N ASP A 64 24.00 -6.13 20.98
CA ASP A 64 23.69 -6.89 22.20
C ASP A 64 22.38 -6.44 22.87
N ARG A 65 21.82 -5.29 22.49
CA ARG A 65 20.60 -4.74 23.07
C ARG A 65 19.81 -3.93 22.05
N CYS A 66 18.59 -4.38 21.77
CA CYS A 66 17.61 -3.68 20.95
C CYS A 66 16.20 -3.99 21.51
N ASN A 67 15.46 -2.98 21.94
CA ASN A 67 14.15 -3.18 22.56
C ASN A 67 13.01 -3.23 21.54
N ALA A 68 13.16 -2.57 20.39
CA ALA A 68 12.19 -2.63 19.29
C ALA A 68 12.81 -2.20 17.98
N ALA A 69 12.09 -2.48 16.87
CA ALA A 69 12.47 -2.03 15.54
C ALA A 69 11.26 -1.49 14.76
N ILE A 70 11.52 -0.55 13.84
CA ILE A 70 10.59 -0.12 12.80
C ILE A 70 11.25 -0.44 11.45
N GLY A 71 10.63 -1.34 10.69
CA GLY A 71 11.09 -1.82 9.38
C GLY A 71 10.30 -1.26 8.22
N GLN A 72 10.73 -1.61 7.00
CA GLN A 72 10.20 -1.12 5.73
C GLN A 72 9.66 -2.26 4.87
N VAL A 73 8.82 -1.92 3.90
CA VAL A 73 8.22 -2.88 2.94
C VAL A 73 9.25 -3.63 2.09
N THR A 74 10.44 -3.06 1.90
CA THR A 74 11.51 -3.63 1.09
C THR A 74 12.39 -4.63 1.86
N GLU A 75 12.12 -4.85 3.15
CA GLU A 75 12.88 -5.74 4.02
C GLU A 75 12.07 -6.99 4.33
N SER A 76 12.68 -8.17 4.19
CA SER A 76 12.01 -9.44 4.54
C SER A 76 12.23 -9.76 6.02
N TRP A 77 11.17 -9.65 6.82
CA TRP A 77 11.19 -9.89 8.26
C TRP A 77 10.70 -11.32 8.59
N GLY A 78 11.62 -12.27 8.56
CA GLY A 78 11.39 -13.69 8.85
C GLY A 78 11.83 -14.13 10.25
N ASP A 79 11.81 -15.45 10.48
CA ASP A 79 12.14 -16.09 11.78
C ASP A 79 13.53 -15.69 12.27
N ASP A 80 14.50 -15.55 11.39
CA ASP A 80 15.89 -15.20 11.71
C ASP A 80 16.05 -13.77 12.28
N LEU A 81 15.34 -12.78 11.72
CA LEU A 81 15.32 -11.40 12.23
C LEU A 81 14.56 -11.31 13.55
N PHE A 82 13.41 -11.98 13.68
CA PHE A 82 12.66 -12.00 14.93
C PHE A 82 13.40 -12.74 16.06
N ALA A 83 14.09 -13.84 15.76
CA ALA A 83 14.95 -14.52 16.71
C ALA A 83 16.11 -13.62 17.18
N ALA A 84 16.77 -12.91 16.25
CA ALA A 84 17.84 -11.98 16.58
C ALA A 84 17.35 -10.78 17.39
N LEU A 85 16.21 -10.19 17.02
CA LEU A 85 15.57 -9.10 17.79
C LEU A 85 15.20 -9.57 19.19
N LYS A 86 14.61 -10.76 19.34
CA LYS A 86 14.29 -11.35 20.65
C LYS A 86 15.51 -11.57 21.52
N LYS A 87 16.59 -12.11 20.92
CA LYS A 87 17.86 -12.32 21.61
C LYS A 87 18.49 -11.01 22.12
N ALA A 88 18.32 -9.92 21.37
CA ALA A 88 18.75 -8.58 21.78
C ALA A 88 17.83 -7.91 22.81
N GLY A 89 16.78 -8.61 23.28
CA GLY A 89 15.80 -8.10 24.26
C GLY A 89 14.61 -7.38 23.64
N GLY A 90 14.35 -7.59 22.33
CA GLY A 90 13.25 -6.98 21.60
C GLY A 90 11.88 -7.48 22.06
N THR A 91 10.94 -6.55 22.17
CA THR A 91 9.55 -6.78 22.62
C THR A 91 8.52 -6.13 21.71
N ALA A 92 8.91 -5.47 20.62
CA ALA A 92 7.98 -4.89 19.65
C ALA A 92 8.66 -4.70 18.28
N TYR A 93 7.85 -4.84 17.23
CA TYR A 93 8.19 -4.49 15.86
C TYR A 93 7.02 -3.75 15.21
N SER A 94 7.29 -2.80 14.33
CA SER A 94 6.27 -2.18 13.49
C SER A 94 6.75 -2.05 12.04
N ASN A 95 5.91 -2.50 11.09
CA ASN A 95 6.12 -2.32 9.67
C ASN A 95 5.60 -0.93 9.26
N TYR A 96 6.43 -0.13 8.58
CA TYR A 96 6.03 1.17 8.00
C TYR A 96 5.22 0.96 6.72
N ALA A 97 4.12 0.24 6.82
CA ALA A 97 3.20 -0.08 5.73
C ALA A 97 1.85 -0.57 6.26
N VAL A 98 0.82 -0.60 5.41
CA VAL A 98 -0.42 -1.32 5.69
C VAL A 98 -0.31 -2.80 5.33
N GLY A 99 0.28 -3.12 4.17
CA GLY A 99 0.59 -4.50 3.78
C GLY A 99 1.72 -5.08 4.63
N PHE A 100 1.72 -6.38 4.81
CA PHE A 100 2.68 -7.08 5.66
C PHE A 100 3.14 -8.43 5.06
N ASP A 101 3.01 -8.58 3.76
CA ASP A 101 3.51 -9.74 3.00
C ASP A 101 5.04 -9.93 3.14
N ASN A 102 5.75 -8.86 3.46
CA ASN A 102 7.18 -8.87 3.79
C ASN A 102 7.50 -9.29 5.25
N VAL A 103 6.48 -9.59 6.08
CA VAL A 103 6.62 -9.89 7.50
C VAL A 103 6.01 -11.24 7.83
N ASP A 104 6.81 -12.18 8.31
CA ASP A 104 6.32 -13.45 8.86
C ASP A 104 5.72 -13.22 10.26
N VAL A 105 4.43 -12.92 10.29
CA VAL A 105 3.68 -12.67 11.52
C VAL A 105 3.63 -13.91 12.42
N ALA A 106 3.64 -15.12 11.85
CA ALA A 106 3.65 -16.35 12.61
C ALA A 106 5.00 -16.55 13.33
N ALA A 107 6.12 -16.26 12.65
CA ALA A 107 7.44 -16.27 13.27
C ALA A 107 7.56 -15.22 14.39
N ALA A 108 7.09 -13.99 14.15
CA ALA A 108 7.05 -12.94 15.18
C ALA A 108 6.27 -13.40 16.42
N THR A 109 5.10 -14.03 16.21
CA THR A 109 4.24 -14.58 17.27
C THR A 109 4.95 -15.67 18.06
N LYS A 110 5.63 -16.60 17.38
CA LYS A 110 6.47 -17.66 17.99
C LYS A 110 7.52 -17.08 18.93
N HIS A 111 8.13 -15.93 18.55
CA HIS A 111 9.11 -15.23 19.39
C HIS A 111 8.49 -14.28 20.42
N GLY A 112 7.16 -14.19 20.49
CA GLY A 112 6.44 -13.31 21.41
C GLY A 112 6.68 -11.82 21.11
N ILE A 113 6.76 -11.46 19.82
CA ILE A 113 6.96 -10.08 19.35
C ILE A 113 5.66 -9.58 18.71
N PRO A 114 5.00 -8.57 19.28
CA PRO A 114 3.90 -7.86 18.64
C PRO A 114 4.34 -7.20 17.33
N VAL A 115 3.52 -7.35 16.29
CA VAL A 115 3.75 -6.78 14.96
C VAL A 115 2.75 -5.66 14.70
N GLY A 116 3.23 -4.42 14.65
CA GLY A 116 2.44 -3.26 14.22
C GLY A 116 2.46 -3.06 12.72
N ASN A 117 1.39 -2.43 12.17
CA ASN A 117 1.33 -1.89 10.82
C ASN A 117 0.61 -0.54 10.81
N THR A 118 0.39 0.08 9.63
CA THR A 118 -0.13 1.46 9.54
C THR A 118 -1.41 1.54 8.68
N PRO A 119 -2.51 0.89 9.09
CA PRO A 119 -3.77 0.92 8.34
C PRO A 119 -4.46 2.28 8.41
N GLU A 120 -5.51 2.44 7.60
CA GLU A 120 -6.43 3.59 7.48
C GLU A 120 -5.79 4.86 6.89
N VAL A 121 -4.69 5.33 7.43
CA VAL A 121 -4.05 6.62 7.09
C VAL A 121 -3.73 6.79 5.59
N LEU A 122 -3.53 5.69 4.86
CA LEU A 122 -3.17 5.72 3.45
C LEU A 122 -4.33 5.33 2.50
N THR A 123 -5.52 5.03 3.05
CA THR A 123 -6.67 4.54 2.27
C THR A 123 -7.04 5.50 1.13
N GLU A 124 -7.33 6.75 1.47
CA GLU A 124 -7.74 7.75 0.47
C GLU A 124 -6.59 8.13 -0.49
N THR A 125 -5.36 8.22 0.01
CA THR A 125 -4.20 8.59 -0.81
C THR A 125 -3.88 7.54 -1.86
N THR A 126 -3.94 6.25 -1.48
CA THR A 126 -3.74 5.14 -2.42
C THR A 126 -4.87 5.06 -3.44
N ALA A 127 -6.12 5.28 -3.02
CA ALA A 127 -7.26 5.37 -3.92
C ALA A 127 -7.11 6.53 -4.93
N GLN A 128 -6.67 7.71 -4.48
CA GLN A 128 -6.39 8.86 -5.35
C GLN A 128 -5.28 8.55 -6.37
N MET A 129 -4.22 7.83 -5.98
CA MET A 129 -3.18 7.43 -6.93
C MET A 129 -3.74 6.48 -7.97
N ALA A 130 -4.57 5.50 -7.59
CA ALA A 130 -5.24 4.62 -8.55
C ALA A 130 -6.12 5.42 -9.53
N VAL A 131 -6.84 6.46 -9.07
CA VAL A 131 -7.58 7.39 -9.95
C VAL A 131 -6.63 8.13 -10.89
N ALA A 132 -5.54 8.70 -10.38
CA ALA A 132 -4.56 9.43 -11.19
C ALA A 132 -3.95 8.54 -12.28
N LEU A 133 -3.55 7.32 -11.93
CA LEU A 133 -3.00 6.33 -12.85
C LEU A 133 -4.03 5.89 -13.88
N THR A 134 -5.28 5.68 -13.47
CA THR A 134 -6.38 5.38 -14.39
C THR A 134 -6.50 6.43 -15.47
N PHE A 135 -6.53 7.72 -15.11
CA PHE A 135 -6.65 8.81 -16.09
C PHE A 135 -5.35 9.07 -16.83
N ALA A 136 -4.19 8.87 -16.22
CA ALA A 136 -2.91 8.95 -16.94
C ALA A 136 -2.85 7.93 -18.08
N ALA A 137 -3.29 6.70 -17.84
CA ALA A 137 -3.39 5.66 -18.88
C ALA A 137 -4.51 5.96 -19.89
N ALA A 138 -5.74 6.25 -19.42
CA ALA A 138 -6.87 6.54 -20.28
C ALA A 138 -6.60 7.70 -21.28
N ARG A 139 -5.86 8.71 -20.85
CA ARG A 139 -5.59 9.93 -21.62
C ARG A 139 -4.18 9.99 -22.20
N ARG A 140 -3.39 8.89 -22.12
CA ARG A 140 -2.02 8.77 -22.66
C ARG A 140 -1.09 9.88 -22.17
N VAL A 141 -1.23 10.29 -20.88
CA VAL A 141 -0.54 11.47 -20.34
C VAL A 141 0.97 11.29 -20.35
N GLY A 142 1.49 10.12 -19.93
CA GLY A 142 2.94 9.86 -19.88
C GLY A 142 3.58 9.86 -21.29
N GLU A 143 2.90 9.29 -22.27
CA GLU A 143 3.35 9.29 -23.66
C GLU A 143 3.35 10.72 -24.26
N ALA A 144 2.26 11.45 -24.04
CA ALA A 144 2.13 12.82 -24.55
C ALA A 144 3.14 13.77 -23.88
N GLU A 145 3.43 13.58 -22.61
CA GLU A 145 4.41 14.35 -21.84
C GLU A 145 5.84 14.12 -22.38
N ARG A 146 6.22 12.83 -22.59
CA ARG A 146 7.51 12.49 -23.22
C ARG A 146 7.65 13.09 -24.62
N PHE A 147 6.61 12.96 -25.46
CA PHE A 147 6.57 13.53 -26.81
C PHE A 147 6.83 15.04 -26.81
N LEU A 148 6.23 15.78 -25.87
CA LEU A 148 6.42 17.22 -25.73
C LEU A 148 7.85 17.57 -25.29
N ARG A 149 8.39 16.84 -24.28
CA ARG A 149 9.76 17.06 -23.79
C ARG A 149 10.82 16.75 -24.84
N ASP A 150 10.55 15.76 -25.70
CA ASP A 150 11.42 15.41 -26.82
C ASP A 150 11.39 16.45 -27.96
N GLY A 151 10.64 17.55 -27.80
CA GLY A 151 10.54 18.62 -28.81
C GLY A 151 9.78 18.21 -30.08
N LYS A 152 8.99 17.13 -30.02
CA LYS A 152 8.26 16.59 -31.19
C LYS A 152 6.96 17.33 -31.52
N TYR A 153 6.51 18.24 -30.64
CA TYR A 153 5.28 19.00 -30.84
C TYR A 153 5.51 20.20 -31.77
N HIS A 154 5.14 20.07 -33.03
CA HIS A 154 5.28 21.13 -34.05
C HIS A 154 3.93 21.72 -34.49
N VAL A 155 2.85 20.96 -34.35
CA VAL A 155 1.50 21.33 -34.78
C VAL A 155 0.44 20.55 -34.01
N TRP A 156 -0.70 21.20 -33.76
CA TRP A 156 -1.87 20.50 -33.20
C TRP A 156 -2.57 19.69 -34.30
N LEU A 157 -2.84 18.42 -34.04
CA LEU A 157 -3.56 17.52 -34.96
C LEU A 157 -4.80 16.93 -34.27
N PRO A 158 -5.97 16.86 -34.95
CA PRO A 158 -7.21 16.29 -34.38
C PRO A 158 -7.09 14.83 -33.95
N THR A 159 -6.14 14.09 -34.52
CA THR A 159 -5.91 12.66 -34.27
C THR A 159 -4.78 12.38 -33.27
N MET A 160 -4.17 13.42 -32.70
CA MET A 160 -3.04 13.30 -31.79
C MET A 160 -3.49 12.75 -30.42
N PHE A 161 -2.85 11.69 -29.94
CA PHE A 161 -3.04 11.08 -28.61
C PHE A 161 -4.51 10.82 -28.22
N LEU A 162 -5.32 10.30 -29.16
CA LEU A 162 -6.69 9.92 -28.86
C LEU A 162 -6.70 8.87 -27.75
N GLY A 163 -7.46 9.14 -26.69
CA GLY A 163 -7.57 8.29 -25.51
C GLY A 163 -9.00 7.84 -25.26
N ASN A 164 -9.24 7.21 -24.10
CA ASN A 164 -10.53 6.63 -23.71
C ASN A 164 -11.32 7.63 -22.85
N LEU A 165 -12.62 7.76 -23.16
CA LEU A 165 -13.57 8.42 -22.28
C LEU A 165 -14.17 7.39 -21.32
N LEU A 166 -13.98 7.59 -20.01
CA LEU A 166 -14.45 6.66 -18.97
C LEU A 166 -15.88 6.99 -18.47
N TRP A 167 -16.47 8.08 -18.92
CA TRP A 167 -17.83 8.46 -18.58
C TRP A 167 -18.83 7.34 -18.85
N ARG A 168 -19.55 6.87 -17.78
CA ARG A 168 -20.53 5.80 -17.83
C ARG A 168 -20.03 4.46 -18.38
N LYS A 169 -18.75 4.25 -18.39
CA LYS A 169 -18.12 2.95 -18.68
C LYS A 169 -18.19 2.03 -17.48
N THR A 170 -17.82 0.78 -17.63
CA THR A 170 -17.84 -0.22 -16.55
C THR A 170 -16.47 -0.24 -15.85
N LEU A 171 -16.51 0.00 -14.54
CA LEU A 171 -15.38 -0.14 -13.64
C LEU A 171 -15.40 -1.51 -13.00
N GLY A 172 -14.30 -2.26 -13.11
CA GLY A 172 -14.02 -3.48 -12.37
C GLY A 172 -13.12 -3.20 -11.17
N VAL A 173 -13.49 -3.64 -9.98
CA VAL A 173 -12.68 -3.52 -8.77
C VAL A 173 -12.42 -4.91 -8.21
N ILE A 174 -11.16 -5.35 -8.23
CA ILE A 174 -10.73 -6.61 -7.60
C ILE A 174 -10.22 -6.29 -6.20
N GLY A 175 -10.97 -6.74 -5.18
CA GLY A 175 -10.71 -6.39 -3.79
C GLY A 175 -11.45 -5.13 -3.34
N ALA A 176 -12.76 -5.21 -3.11
CA ALA A 176 -13.58 -4.09 -2.60
C ALA A 176 -13.42 -3.91 -1.06
N GLY A 177 -12.19 -3.91 -0.56
CA GLY A 177 -11.81 -3.52 0.80
C GLY A 177 -11.82 -2.00 0.98
N ARG A 178 -11.11 -1.49 1.98
CA ARG A 178 -11.04 -0.05 2.28
C ARG A 178 -10.60 0.79 1.08
N ILE A 179 -9.45 0.47 0.47
CA ILE A 179 -8.89 1.21 -0.67
C ILE A 179 -9.75 1.03 -1.91
N GLY A 180 -10.12 -0.22 -2.24
CA GLY A 180 -10.97 -0.50 -3.41
C GLY A 180 -12.34 0.16 -3.34
N SER A 181 -12.94 0.25 -2.15
CA SER A 181 -14.21 0.97 -1.95
C SER A 181 -14.03 2.49 -2.09
N ALA A 182 -12.94 3.07 -1.56
CA ALA A 182 -12.65 4.48 -1.73
C ALA A 182 -12.44 4.83 -3.22
N TYR A 183 -11.64 4.04 -3.93
CA TYR A 183 -11.43 4.18 -5.37
C TYR A 183 -12.75 4.05 -6.16
N ALA A 184 -13.55 3.02 -5.86
CA ALA A 184 -14.84 2.80 -6.52
C ALA A 184 -15.76 4.01 -6.35
N ARG A 185 -15.89 4.56 -5.13
CA ARG A 185 -16.69 5.77 -4.87
C ARG A 185 -16.20 6.96 -5.70
N MET A 186 -14.89 7.25 -5.70
CA MET A 186 -14.31 8.36 -6.48
C MET A 186 -14.66 8.24 -7.97
N MET A 187 -14.55 7.04 -8.53
CA MET A 187 -14.80 6.80 -9.96
C MET A 187 -16.30 6.83 -10.29
N VAL A 188 -17.14 6.26 -9.42
CA VAL A 188 -18.59 6.26 -9.60
C VAL A 188 -19.14 7.68 -9.48
N GLU A 189 -18.80 8.41 -8.44
CA GLU A 189 -19.30 9.76 -8.23
C GLU A 189 -18.80 10.75 -9.27
N GLY A 190 -17.49 10.75 -9.53
CA GLY A 190 -16.86 11.70 -10.44
C GLY A 190 -17.21 11.45 -11.91
N HIS A 191 -17.30 10.19 -12.33
CA HIS A 191 -17.40 9.81 -13.74
C HIS A 191 -18.64 8.97 -14.09
N LYS A 192 -19.56 8.76 -13.14
CA LYS A 192 -20.81 8.01 -13.32
C LYS A 192 -20.56 6.60 -13.88
N MET A 193 -19.42 5.98 -13.51
CA MET A 193 -19.11 4.64 -13.98
C MET A 193 -20.04 3.60 -13.35
N ASN A 194 -20.40 2.58 -14.10
CA ASN A 194 -21.03 1.39 -13.57
C ASN A 194 -20.00 0.56 -12.82
N LEU A 195 -20.35 -0.03 -11.69
CA LEU A 195 -19.43 -0.80 -10.85
C LEU A 195 -19.74 -2.28 -10.93
N ILE A 196 -18.73 -3.08 -11.25
CA ILE A 196 -18.68 -4.51 -10.98
C ILE A 196 -17.49 -4.76 -10.07
N TYR A 197 -17.66 -5.46 -8.93
CA TYR A 197 -16.53 -5.73 -8.05
C TYR A 197 -16.45 -7.23 -7.72
N TYR A 198 -15.24 -7.69 -7.45
CA TYR A 198 -14.99 -9.03 -6.94
C TYR A 198 -14.34 -8.95 -5.56
N SER A 199 -14.90 -9.65 -4.59
CA SER A 199 -14.39 -9.83 -3.24
C SER A 199 -14.87 -11.17 -2.69
N LEU A 200 -14.15 -11.73 -1.72
CA LEU A 200 -14.53 -13.00 -1.07
C LEU A 200 -15.91 -12.92 -0.40
N HIS A 201 -16.30 -11.74 0.06
CA HIS A 201 -17.59 -11.48 0.66
C HIS A 201 -18.24 -10.26 0.02
N PRO A 202 -19.59 -10.18 -0.01
CA PRO A 202 -20.32 -8.99 -0.45
C PRO A 202 -19.92 -7.76 0.37
N ASN A 203 -19.76 -6.62 -0.30
CA ASN A 203 -19.56 -5.34 0.38
C ASN A 203 -20.86 -4.54 0.41
N THR A 204 -21.71 -4.88 1.38
CA THR A 204 -23.05 -4.27 1.54
C THR A 204 -22.98 -2.76 1.82
N ASP A 205 -21.90 -2.27 2.47
CA ASP A 205 -21.73 -0.84 2.72
C ASP A 205 -21.48 -0.08 1.43
N LEU A 206 -20.64 -0.61 0.53
CA LEU A 206 -20.40 -0.04 -0.78
C LEU A 206 -21.67 -0.08 -1.65
N GLU A 207 -22.38 -1.20 -1.67
CA GLU A 207 -23.64 -1.34 -2.41
C GLU A 207 -24.72 -0.36 -1.92
N ASN A 208 -24.89 -0.24 -0.60
CA ASN A 208 -25.81 0.72 0.00
C ASN A 208 -25.40 2.17 -0.31
N TYR A 209 -24.11 2.47 -0.30
CA TYR A 209 -23.60 3.78 -0.68
C TYR A 209 -23.99 4.14 -2.11
N ILE A 210 -23.76 3.23 -3.07
CA ILE A 210 -24.11 3.43 -4.48
C ILE A 210 -25.63 3.54 -4.67
N SER A 211 -26.41 2.76 -3.91
CA SER A 211 -27.88 2.87 -3.92
C SER A 211 -28.36 4.27 -3.53
N ARG A 212 -27.82 4.86 -2.45
CA ARG A 212 -28.14 6.24 -2.03
C ARG A 212 -27.66 7.27 -3.06
N TYR A 213 -26.51 7.03 -3.67
CA TYR A 213 -26.03 7.88 -4.75
C TYR A 213 -26.97 7.84 -5.98
N ASN A 214 -27.59 6.69 -6.29
CA ASN A 214 -28.58 6.55 -7.34
C ASN A 214 -29.89 7.33 -7.03
N GLU A 215 -30.30 7.41 -5.77
CA GLU A 215 -31.43 8.27 -5.36
C GLU A 215 -31.10 9.75 -5.67
N PHE A 216 -29.88 10.21 -5.34
CA PHE A 216 -29.42 11.55 -5.69
C PHE A 216 -29.40 11.78 -7.21
N LEU A 217 -28.83 10.85 -8.01
CA LEU A 217 -28.83 10.96 -9.47
C LEU A 217 -30.24 11.08 -10.04
N THR A 218 -31.18 10.26 -9.57
CA THR A 218 -32.57 10.26 -9.99
C THR A 218 -33.24 11.59 -9.66
N ALA A 219 -33.00 12.15 -8.48
CA ALA A 219 -33.49 13.47 -8.09
C ALA A 219 -32.96 14.60 -8.96
N GLN A 220 -31.79 14.40 -9.58
CA GLN A 220 -31.17 15.34 -10.55
C GLN A 220 -31.57 15.04 -12.00
N GLY A 221 -32.51 14.14 -12.25
CA GLY A 221 -32.94 13.75 -13.59
C GLY A 221 -31.88 12.98 -14.38
N GLN A 222 -30.90 12.38 -13.69
CA GLN A 222 -29.85 11.57 -14.32
C GLN A 222 -30.16 10.07 -14.16
N PRO A 223 -29.81 9.25 -15.17
CA PRO A 223 -29.97 7.81 -15.04
C PRO A 223 -29.05 7.23 -13.96
N PRO A 224 -29.51 6.22 -13.21
CA PRO A 224 -28.71 5.55 -12.19
C PRO A 224 -27.48 4.86 -12.79
N VAL A 225 -26.53 4.47 -11.94
CA VAL A 225 -25.40 3.60 -12.25
C VAL A 225 -25.65 2.21 -11.66
N SER A 226 -25.13 1.16 -12.29
CA SER A 226 -25.20 -0.19 -11.73
C SER A 226 -24.10 -0.41 -10.69
N CYS A 227 -24.40 -1.26 -9.69
CA CYS A 227 -23.42 -1.79 -8.75
C CYS A 227 -23.76 -3.24 -8.48
N ARG A 228 -22.79 -4.15 -8.66
CA ARG A 228 -22.98 -5.56 -8.33
C ARG A 228 -21.65 -6.26 -8.03
N GLN A 229 -21.72 -7.32 -7.25
CA GLN A 229 -20.63 -8.27 -7.09
C GLN A 229 -20.58 -9.22 -8.30
N ALA A 230 -19.39 -9.52 -8.80
CA ALA A 230 -19.15 -10.58 -9.75
C ALA A 230 -19.00 -11.92 -9.02
N GLU A 231 -19.44 -13.01 -9.65
CA GLU A 231 -19.25 -14.37 -9.11
C GLU A 231 -17.80 -14.83 -9.26
N THR A 232 -17.13 -14.40 -10.33
CA THR A 232 -15.73 -14.74 -10.62
C THR A 232 -14.93 -13.53 -11.09
N VAL A 233 -13.60 -13.63 -11.01
CA VAL A 233 -12.68 -12.63 -11.56
C VAL A 233 -12.85 -12.56 -13.08
N GLU A 234 -13.01 -13.69 -13.74
CA GLU A 234 -13.18 -13.79 -15.20
C GLU A 234 -14.40 -13.02 -15.70
N GLU A 235 -15.53 -13.12 -15.01
CA GLU A 235 -16.73 -12.34 -15.31
C GLU A 235 -16.44 -10.84 -15.26
N LEU A 236 -15.80 -10.38 -14.19
CA LEU A 236 -15.43 -8.97 -14.04
C LEU A 236 -14.52 -8.50 -15.19
N LEU A 237 -13.49 -9.29 -15.53
CA LEU A 237 -12.52 -8.94 -16.57
C LEU A 237 -13.16 -8.82 -17.96
N GLN A 238 -14.14 -9.67 -18.28
CA GLN A 238 -14.85 -9.64 -19.58
C GLN A 238 -15.73 -8.40 -19.73
N GLU A 239 -16.32 -7.91 -18.64
CA GLU A 239 -17.28 -6.80 -18.68
C GLU A 239 -16.63 -5.42 -18.48
N ALA A 240 -15.53 -5.33 -17.72
CA ALA A 240 -14.94 -4.07 -17.36
C ALA A 240 -14.23 -3.35 -18.52
N ASP A 241 -14.35 -2.03 -18.57
CA ASP A 241 -13.56 -1.17 -19.45
C ASP A 241 -12.29 -0.68 -18.73
N CYS A 242 -12.32 -0.66 -17.40
CA CYS A 242 -11.19 -0.35 -16.53
C CYS A 242 -11.22 -1.29 -15.34
N VAL A 243 -10.11 -1.94 -15.03
CA VAL A 243 -9.95 -2.84 -13.87
C VAL A 243 -8.89 -2.28 -12.95
N SER A 244 -9.19 -2.19 -11.66
CA SER A 244 -8.22 -1.79 -10.63
C SER A 244 -8.12 -2.85 -9.55
N ILE A 245 -6.87 -3.18 -9.19
CA ILE A 245 -6.53 -4.25 -8.25
C ILE A 245 -6.23 -3.63 -6.87
N HIS A 246 -6.93 -4.10 -5.83
CA HIS A 246 -6.83 -3.66 -4.45
C HIS A 246 -6.84 -4.82 -3.45
N THR A 247 -6.41 -6.00 -3.88
CA THR A 247 -6.31 -7.20 -3.05
C THR A 247 -4.97 -7.26 -2.32
N ILE A 248 -4.90 -8.08 -1.28
CA ILE A 248 -3.62 -8.45 -0.62
C ILE A 248 -2.86 -9.44 -1.51
N LEU A 249 -1.57 -9.64 -1.23
CA LEU A 249 -0.76 -10.69 -1.84
C LEU A 249 -0.72 -11.90 -0.88
N ASP A 250 -1.20 -13.03 -1.37
CA ASP A 250 -1.08 -14.34 -0.76
C ASP A 250 -1.03 -15.44 -1.84
N GLU A 251 -1.01 -16.71 -1.45
CA GLU A 251 -0.97 -17.84 -2.39
C GLU A 251 -2.15 -17.85 -3.38
N SER A 252 -3.33 -17.36 -2.98
CA SER A 252 -4.53 -17.33 -3.82
C SER A 252 -4.57 -16.17 -4.80
N THR A 253 -3.77 -15.14 -4.56
CA THR A 253 -3.73 -13.90 -5.35
C THR A 253 -2.42 -13.72 -6.12
N HIS A 254 -1.42 -14.59 -5.89
CA HIS A 254 -0.21 -14.62 -6.70
C HIS A 254 -0.55 -14.97 -8.14
N HIS A 255 -0.11 -14.12 -9.09
CA HIS A 255 -0.46 -14.20 -10.51
C HIS A 255 -1.98 -14.34 -10.76
N LEU A 256 -2.78 -13.67 -9.89
CA LEU A 256 -4.23 -13.62 -10.09
C LEU A 256 -4.59 -13.10 -11.49
N ILE A 257 -3.79 -12.19 -12.03
CA ILE A 257 -3.92 -11.71 -13.42
C ILE A 257 -2.77 -12.30 -14.23
N ASP A 258 -3.02 -13.47 -14.79
CA ASP A 258 -2.13 -14.21 -15.68
C ASP A 258 -2.44 -13.96 -17.18
N ALA A 259 -1.72 -14.64 -18.06
CA ALA A 259 -1.91 -14.51 -19.50
C ALA A 259 -3.32 -14.89 -19.97
N GLN A 260 -3.97 -15.88 -19.30
CA GLN A 260 -5.31 -16.31 -19.69
C GLN A 260 -6.34 -15.25 -19.30
N ARG A 261 -6.23 -14.68 -18.11
CA ARG A 261 -7.10 -13.62 -17.62
C ARG A 261 -6.91 -12.30 -18.35
N LEU A 262 -5.65 -11.94 -18.71
CA LEU A 262 -5.38 -10.80 -19.57
C LEU A 262 -6.08 -10.93 -20.93
N ALA A 263 -6.12 -12.13 -21.50
CA ALA A 263 -6.79 -12.38 -22.77
C ALA A 263 -8.33 -12.28 -22.71
N LEU A 264 -8.94 -12.31 -21.53
CA LEU A 264 -10.37 -12.09 -21.33
C LEU A 264 -10.74 -10.61 -21.33
N MET A 265 -9.80 -9.73 -21.07
CA MET A 265 -10.06 -8.29 -21.02
C MET A 265 -10.32 -7.72 -22.42
N LYS A 266 -11.09 -6.64 -22.47
CA LYS A 266 -11.33 -5.92 -23.74
C LYS A 266 -10.02 -5.38 -24.30
N ASN A 267 -9.86 -5.37 -25.62
CA ASN A 267 -8.65 -4.87 -26.29
C ASN A 267 -8.30 -3.41 -25.92
N SER A 268 -9.30 -2.61 -25.57
CA SER A 268 -9.13 -1.20 -25.15
C SER A 268 -9.25 -1.02 -23.63
N ALA A 269 -9.21 -2.10 -22.87
CA ALA A 269 -9.32 -2.03 -21.40
C ALA A 269 -8.07 -1.37 -20.77
N ILE A 270 -8.26 -0.92 -19.54
CA ILE A 270 -7.21 -0.36 -18.69
C ILE A 270 -7.06 -1.25 -17.47
N LEU A 271 -5.85 -1.70 -17.18
CA LEU A 271 -5.50 -2.42 -15.94
C LEU A 271 -4.68 -1.50 -15.04
N VAL A 272 -5.10 -1.36 -13.78
CA VAL A 272 -4.41 -0.54 -12.77
C VAL A 272 -4.00 -1.43 -11.60
N ASN A 273 -2.73 -1.35 -11.19
CA ASN A 273 -2.24 -2.07 -10.01
C ASN A 273 -1.52 -1.11 -9.05
N THR A 274 -2.13 -0.86 -7.90
CA THR A 274 -1.58 -0.12 -6.76
C THR A 274 -1.56 -0.98 -5.49
N SER A 275 -1.65 -2.31 -5.65
CA SER A 275 -1.65 -3.27 -4.54
C SER A 275 -0.26 -3.89 -4.33
N ARG A 276 0.02 -5.00 -5.05
CA ARG A 276 1.32 -5.68 -5.06
C ARG A 276 1.65 -6.17 -6.48
N GLY A 277 2.91 -6.05 -6.87
CA GLY A 277 3.39 -6.48 -8.19
C GLY A 277 3.05 -7.93 -8.52
N PRO A 278 3.40 -8.92 -7.67
CA PRO A 278 3.16 -10.33 -7.96
C PRO A 278 1.69 -10.77 -8.07
N VAL A 279 0.72 -9.89 -7.86
CA VAL A 279 -0.70 -10.17 -8.19
C VAL A 279 -0.92 -10.25 -9.70
N VAL A 280 -0.04 -9.63 -10.47
CA VAL A 280 -0.04 -9.67 -11.95
C VAL A 280 1.21 -10.42 -12.40
N ASP A 281 1.07 -11.40 -13.30
CA ASP A 281 2.19 -11.94 -14.06
C ASP A 281 2.73 -10.82 -14.98
N GLU A 282 3.78 -10.15 -14.54
CA GLU A 282 4.32 -8.97 -15.21
C GLU A 282 4.90 -9.33 -16.58
N ALA A 283 5.48 -10.53 -16.75
CA ALA A 283 5.98 -10.99 -18.04
C ALA A 283 4.83 -11.22 -19.03
N ALA A 284 3.73 -11.81 -18.56
CA ALA A 284 2.51 -11.97 -19.38
C ALA A 284 1.89 -10.61 -19.71
N LEU A 285 1.90 -9.65 -18.79
CA LEU A 285 1.42 -8.28 -19.03
C LEU A 285 2.24 -7.59 -20.11
N VAL A 286 3.59 -7.67 -20.06
CA VAL A 286 4.48 -7.12 -21.09
C VAL A 286 4.12 -7.69 -22.47
N ALA A 287 4.02 -9.03 -22.57
CA ALA A 287 3.68 -9.68 -23.82
C ALA A 287 2.28 -9.29 -24.33
N HIS A 288 1.32 -9.13 -23.42
CA HIS A 288 -0.04 -8.70 -23.73
C HIS A 288 -0.07 -7.26 -24.27
N CYS A 289 0.61 -6.32 -23.60
CA CYS A 289 0.69 -4.92 -24.00
C CYS A 289 1.42 -4.73 -25.34
N GLN A 290 2.47 -5.50 -25.60
CA GLN A 290 3.17 -5.49 -26.91
C GLN A 290 2.26 -5.91 -28.05
N LYS A 291 1.43 -6.93 -27.83
CA LYS A 291 0.52 -7.47 -28.82
C LYS A 291 -0.73 -6.61 -29.03
N ASN A 292 -1.15 -5.89 -28.01
CA ASN A 292 -2.40 -5.12 -27.98
C ASN A 292 -2.12 -3.63 -27.65
N PRO A 293 -1.79 -2.82 -28.67
CA PRO A 293 -1.41 -1.40 -28.42
C PRO A 293 -2.55 -0.53 -27.91
N ASP A 294 -3.80 -0.93 -28.08
CA ASP A 294 -4.98 -0.23 -27.54
C ASP A 294 -5.23 -0.55 -26.08
N PHE A 295 -4.75 -1.70 -25.58
CA PHE A 295 -4.77 -2.04 -24.18
C PHE A 295 -3.80 -1.15 -23.39
N LYS A 296 -4.15 -0.78 -22.16
CA LYS A 296 -3.32 0.08 -21.34
C LYS A 296 -3.12 -0.52 -19.95
N ALA A 297 -1.94 -0.33 -19.38
CA ALA A 297 -1.67 -0.64 -18.00
C ALA A 297 -1.14 0.58 -17.24
N ALA A 298 -1.37 0.60 -15.92
CA ALA A 298 -0.84 1.62 -15.03
C ALA A 298 -0.43 0.99 -13.70
N LEU A 299 0.86 1.04 -13.40
CA LEU A 299 1.48 0.28 -12.33
C LEU A 299 2.19 1.21 -11.35
N ASP A 300 1.89 1.04 -10.07
CA ASP A 300 2.66 1.64 -8.97
C ASP A 300 3.61 0.61 -8.32
N VAL A 301 3.42 -0.67 -8.64
CA VAL A 301 4.12 -1.81 -8.03
C VAL A 301 4.56 -2.80 -9.10
N PHE A 302 5.66 -3.52 -8.86
CA PHE A 302 6.30 -4.45 -9.80
C PHE A 302 6.55 -5.80 -9.13
N GLU A 303 6.68 -6.85 -9.96
CA GLU A 303 6.81 -8.21 -9.45
C GLU A 303 8.08 -8.44 -8.64
N ASP A 304 9.21 -7.88 -9.10
CA ASP A 304 10.53 -8.04 -8.47
C ASP A 304 11.09 -6.70 -7.96
N GLU A 305 10.28 -5.83 -7.37
CA GLU A 305 10.74 -4.51 -6.90
C GLU A 305 12.12 -4.56 -6.21
N PRO A 306 13.04 -3.65 -6.57
CA PRO A 306 12.89 -2.48 -7.46
C PRO A 306 13.05 -2.78 -8.96
N GLU A 307 13.34 -4.01 -9.34
CA GLU A 307 13.50 -4.41 -10.73
C GLU A 307 12.14 -4.57 -11.42
N MET A 308 12.13 -4.41 -12.74
CA MET A 308 10.98 -4.62 -13.62
C MET A 308 11.30 -5.68 -14.66
N LYS A 309 10.29 -6.42 -15.11
CA LYS A 309 10.51 -7.42 -16.17
C LYS A 309 10.97 -6.74 -17.47
N PRO A 310 11.86 -7.39 -18.23
CA PRO A 310 12.40 -6.85 -19.47
C PRO A 310 11.31 -6.42 -20.45
N GLY A 311 11.46 -5.23 -21.02
CA GLY A 311 10.56 -4.66 -22.02
C GLY A 311 9.42 -3.81 -21.43
N LEU A 312 9.15 -3.85 -20.11
CA LEU A 312 8.07 -3.06 -19.53
C LEU A 312 8.30 -1.55 -19.72
N VAL A 313 9.52 -1.07 -19.48
CA VAL A 313 9.89 0.35 -19.56
C VAL A 313 9.78 0.93 -20.97
N ASP A 314 9.82 0.08 -22.00
CA ASP A 314 9.78 0.48 -23.41
C ASP A 314 8.34 0.62 -23.95
N LEU A 315 7.34 0.23 -23.18
CA LEU A 315 5.95 0.23 -23.60
C LEU A 315 5.32 1.63 -23.48
N GLU A 316 4.87 2.17 -24.63
CA GLU A 316 4.20 3.47 -24.66
C GLU A 316 2.78 3.44 -24.03
N ASN A 317 2.13 2.27 -24.09
CA ASN A 317 0.79 2.05 -23.55
C ASN A 317 0.79 1.66 -22.07
N VAL A 318 1.93 1.76 -21.38
CA VAL A 318 2.06 1.51 -19.93
C VAL A 318 2.52 2.77 -19.20
N VAL A 319 1.82 3.11 -18.12
CA VAL A 319 2.21 4.15 -17.15
C VAL A 319 2.81 3.47 -15.94
N ILE A 320 4.01 3.88 -15.52
CA ILE A 320 4.72 3.33 -14.37
C ILE A 320 5.13 4.43 -13.41
N VAL A 321 5.01 4.18 -12.11
CA VAL A 321 5.50 5.06 -11.02
C VAL A 321 6.12 4.21 -9.91
N PRO A 322 7.12 4.71 -9.15
CA PRO A 322 7.96 3.90 -8.28
C PRO A 322 7.39 3.74 -6.86
N HIS A 323 6.30 2.99 -6.68
CA HIS A 323 5.64 2.67 -5.41
C HIS A 323 5.35 3.91 -4.56
N ILE A 324 4.63 4.86 -5.14
CA ILE A 324 4.33 6.16 -4.54
C ILE A 324 2.85 6.36 -4.19
N ALA A 325 2.02 5.31 -4.21
CA ALA A 325 0.58 5.43 -3.96
C ALA A 325 0.24 6.08 -2.61
N SER A 326 1.09 5.93 -1.59
CA SER A 326 0.93 6.60 -0.29
C SER A 326 1.73 7.90 -0.14
N ALA A 327 2.42 8.38 -1.18
CA ALA A 327 3.44 9.43 -1.08
C ALA A 327 2.86 10.85 -1.04
N THR A 328 2.04 11.15 -0.05
CA THR A 328 1.74 12.53 0.36
C THR A 328 2.41 12.84 1.70
N SER A 329 2.71 14.11 1.96
CA SER A 329 3.35 14.52 3.22
C SER A 329 2.50 14.10 4.42
N TRP A 330 1.18 14.34 4.35
CA TRP A 330 0.25 13.99 5.42
C TRP A 330 0.23 12.48 5.68
N THR A 331 0.07 11.67 4.64
CA THR A 331 -0.01 10.20 4.75
C THR A 331 1.29 9.59 5.28
N ARG A 332 2.43 9.96 4.69
CA ARG A 332 3.74 9.40 5.08
C ARG A 332 4.14 9.80 6.50
N GLN A 333 3.83 11.02 6.94
CA GLN A 333 4.00 11.45 8.34
C GLN A 333 3.03 10.73 9.27
N GLY A 334 1.79 10.52 8.85
CA GLY A 334 0.81 9.74 9.60
C GLY A 334 1.23 8.27 9.77
N MET A 335 1.71 7.63 8.70
CA MET A 335 2.28 6.28 8.77
C MET A 335 3.45 6.21 9.76
N ALA A 336 4.37 7.18 9.73
CA ALA A 336 5.49 7.26 10.68
C ALA A 336 5.00 7.38 12.14
N THR A 337 3.97 8.20 12.34
CA THR A 337 3.33 8.37 13.64
C THR A 337 2.71 7.07 14.15
N LEU A 338 1.93 6.37 13.31
CA LEU A 338 1.30 5.10 13.69
C LEU A 338 2.35 4.01 13.97
N ALA A 339 3.38 3.88 13.14
CA ALA A 339 4.44 2.91 13.36
C ALA A 339 5.18 3.14 14.69
N ALA A 340 5.50 4.39 15.01
CA ALA A 340 6.13 4.76 16.26
C ALA A 340 5.18 4.59 17.47
N ALA A 341 3.90 4.92 17.31
CA ALA A 341 2.89 4.74 18.35
C ALA A 341 2.69 3.26 18.71
N ASN A 342 2.69 2.36 17.72
CA ASN A 342 2.67 0.91 17.93
C ASN A 342 3.84 0.48 18.82
N VAL A 343 5.07 0.84 18.46
CA VAL A 343 6.28 0.51 19.21
C VAL A 343 6.24 1.12 20.62
N ALA A 344 5.93 2.41 20.74
CA ALA A 344 5.88 3.12 22.01
C ALA A 344 4.84 2.51 22.97
N ALA A 345 3.68 2.12 22.45
CA ALA A 345 2.62 1.49 23.23
C ALA A 345 3.02 0.09 23.72
N MET A 346 3.58 -0.74 22.84
CA MET A 346 4.03 -2.10 23.21
C MET A 346 5.18 -2.06 24.23
N LEU A 347 6.13 -1.13 24.11
CA LEU A 347 7.19 -0.92 25.10
C LEU A 347 6.68 -0.46 26.47
N ARG A 348 5.46 0.07 26.54
CA ARG A 348 4.77 0.50 27.78
C ARG A 348 3.74 -0.50 28.30
N GLY A 349 3.51 -1.61 27.57
CA GLY A 349 2.51 -2.62 27.92
C GLY A 349 1.07 -2.14 27.75
N TYR A 350 0.81 -1.22 26.81
CA TYR A 350 -0.53 -0.73 26.52
C TYR A 350 -1.33 -1.72 25.65
N PRO A 351 -2.67 -1.68 25.70
CA PRO A 351 -3.54 -2.53 24.88
C PRO A 351 -3.49 -2.15 23.39
N ALA A 352 -4.06 -3.01 22.52
CA ALA A 352 -4.27 -2.73 21.12
C ALA A 352 -5.57 -1.95 20.90
N TRP A 353 -5.52 -0.93 20.02
CA TRP A 353 -6.66 -0.07 19.70
C TRP A 353 -7.74 -0.77 18.88
N GLN A 354 -7.34 -1.42 17.80
CA GLN A 354 -8.19 -2.20 16.87
C GLN A 354 -9.48 -1.52 16.41
N ARG A 355 -9.48 -0.18 16.25
CA ARG A 355 -10.62 0.59 15.72
C ARG A 355 -10.24 1.28 14.42
N PRO A 356 -11.20 1.51 13.49
CA PRO A 356 -10.93 2.21 12.24
C PRO A 356 -10.53 3.68 12.42
N ASP A 357 -11.05 4.34 13.47
CA ASP A 357 -10.70 5.72 13.76
C ASP A 357 -9.29 5.83 14.36
N ILE A 358 -8.34 6.26 13.55
CA ILE A 358 -6.95 6.53 13.93
C ILE A 358 -6.67 8.00 14.19
N GLY A 359 -7.66 8.87 14.00
CA GLY A 359 -7.54 10.33 14.19
C GLY A 359 -6.89 10.72 15.52
N PRO A 360 -7.24 10.08 16.66
CA PRO A 360 -6.64 10.40 17.94
C PRO A 360 -5.11 10.24 18.01
N PHE A 361 -4.52 9.38 17.19
CA PHE A 361 -3.05 9.22 17.11
C PHE A 361 -2.39 10.26 16.22
N LEU A 362 -3.11 10.72 15.19
CA LEU A 362 -2.58 11.67 14.21
C LEU A 362 -2.66 13.11 14.70
N GLU A 363 -3.73 13.43 15.46
CA GLU A 363 -4.04 14.78 15.94
C GLU A 363 -4.38 14.75 17.44
N GLY A 364 -3.81 15.64 18.22
CA GLY A 364 -4.11 15.75 19.66
C GLY A 364 -3.37 14.76 20.57
N ASP A 365 -3.99 14.41 21.70
CA ASP A 365 -3.45 13.49 22.71
C ASP A 365 -3.83 12.04 22.35
N ALA A 366 -2.83 11.25 22.03
CA ALA A 366 -3.03 9.87 21.62
C ALA A 366 -3.52 8.99 22.81
N PRO A 367 -4.43 8.05 22.55
CA PRO A 367 -4.81 7.04 23.53
C PRO A 367 -3.62 6.23 24.02
N LYS A 368 -3.69 5.72 25.26
CA LYS A 368 -2.69 4.78 25.80
C LYS A 368 -2.93 3.38 25.22
N ALA A 369 -2.79 3.27 23.91
CA ALA A 369 -3.01 2.06 23.13
C ALA A 369 -2.08 2.01 21.92
N ALA A 370 -1.86 0.84 21.35
CA ALA A 370 -1.19 0.67 20.05
C ALA A 370 -2.20 0.78 18.93
N PRO A 371 -2.00 1.63 17.92
CA PRO A 371 -2.95 1.82 16.82
C PRO A 371 -3.37 0.53 16.12
N SER A 372 -2.43 -0.36 15.85
CA SER A 372 -2.70 -1.61 15.13
C SER A 372 -1.63 -2.65 15.44
N ILE A 373 -2.05 -3.80 15.97
CA ILE A 373 -1.17 -4.96 16.24
C ILE A 373 -1.79 -6.19 15.58
N LEU A 374 -1.13 -6.74 14.57
CA LEU A 374 -1.62 -7.82 13.72
C LEU A 374 -1.83 -9.13 14.49
N ASN A 375 -0.97 -9.44 15.44
CA ASN A 375 -0.98 -10.67 16.22
C ASN A 375 -1.40 -10.45 17.69
N ALA A 376 -2.20 -9.42 17.96
CA ALA A 376 -2.63 -9.08 19.32
C ALA A 376 -3.34 -10.26 19.99
N ASP A 377 -4.32 -10.87 19.34
CA ASP A 377 -5.11 -11.98 19.88
C ASP A 377 -4.24 -13.21 20.17
N ALA A 378 -3.33 -13.56 19.26
CA ALA A 378 -2.42 -14.70 19.41
C ALA A 378 -1.43 -14.51 20.57
N LEU A 379 -1.10 -13.26 20.92
CA LEU A 379 -0.21 -12.92 22.03
C LEU A 379 -0.97 -12.59 23.32
N GLY A 380 -2.31 -12.63 23.32
CA GLY A 380 -3.12 -12.28 24.47
C GLY A 380 -3.03 -10.80 24.88
N ILE A 381 -2.75 -9.91 23.92
CA ILE A 381 -2.70 -8.46 24.14
C ILE A 381 -4.14 -7.96 24.29
N PRO A 382 -4.49 -7.30 25.40
CA PRO A 382 -5.86 -6.83 25.60
C PRO A 382 -6.25 -5.77 24.56
N ILE A 383 -7.54 -5.71 24.22
CA ILE A 383 -8.12 -4.66 23.40
C ILE A 383 -8.40 -3.43 24.27
N PHE A 384 -8.20 -2.26 23.68
CA PHE A 384 -8.50 -0.99 24.36
C PHE A 384 -10.01 -0.83 24.56
N GLU A 385 -10.42 -0.65 25.82
CA GLU A 385 -11.78 -0.32 26.21
C GLU A 385 -11.82 1.13 26.68
N ASP A 386 -12.84 1.89 26.24
CA ASP A 386 -13.07 3.22 26.77
C ASP A 386 -13.37 3.06 28.27
N SER A 387 -12.68 3.82 29.10
CA SER A 387 -13.05 3.92 30.52
C SER A 387 -14.45 4.52 30.58
N VAL A 388 -15.42 3.71 31.00
CA VAL A 388 -16.82 4.13 31.26
C VAL A 388 -16.86 5.24 32.28
#